data_b107b85d511ec4ccb586277aff8badeb
#
_entry.id   b107b85d511ec4ccb586277aff8badeb
#
_cell.length_a   1.000
_cell.length_b   1.000
_cell.length_c   1.000
_cell.angle_alpha   90.00
_cell.angle_beta   90.00
_cell.angle_gamma   90.00
#
_symmetry.space_group_name_H-M   'P 1'
#
loop_
_entity.id
_entity.type
_entity.pdbx_description
1 polymer ?
#
loop_
_entity_poly.entity_id
_entity_poly.type
_entity_poly.pdbx_seq_one_letter_code
_entity_poly.pdbx_strand_id
1 'polypeptide(L)'
;VLVRKEDLEIKEKDDANKTYIAAFQVHNPAIFNKSIKDIAHLSYPKFVISRLWRDGHVSIPTSDKVLKEGDRLLVITAEKDALALTVLFGEQENTDWNKEDIDWNAIDSELVSQRIVVTRPELNGKKLGALRLRNHYGINISRVYRSGVQLLATPGLVLQLGDRLTVV
;
A
#
# COMPACT_ATOMS: atom_id res chain seq x y z
N VAL A 1 6.51 37.03 -1.63
CA VAL A 1 6.94 36.04 -2.61
C VAL A 1 5.68 35.52 -3.32
N LEU A 2 5.57 35.82 -4.61
CA LEU A 2 4.47 35.31 -5.45
C LEU A 2 4.76 33.84 -5.75
N VAL A 3 4.04 32.95 -5.10
CA VAL A 3 4.03 31.51 -5.46
C VAL A 3 3.22 31.39 -6.75
N ARG A 4 3.82 30.82 -7.80
CA ARG A 4 3.11 30.62 -9.07
C ARG A 4 2.02 29.56 -8.87
N LYS A 5 0.88 29.74 -9.57
CA LYS A 5 -0.24 28.79 -9.52
C LYS A 5 0.22 27.37 -9.92
N GLU A 6 1.15 27.27 -10.86
CA GLU A 6 1.77 26.02 -11.29
C GLU A 6 2.55 25.32 -10.16
N ASP A 7 3.27 26.10 -9.33
CA ASP A 7 4.02 25.55 -8.18
C ASP A 7 3.07 25.02 -7.09
N LEU A 8 1.90 25.64 -6.93
CA LEU A 8 0.85 25.16 -6.03
C LEU A 8 0.20 23.88 -6.56
N GLU A 9 -0.10 23.81 -7.87
CA GLU A 9 -0.68 22.62 -8.49
C GLU A 9 0.30 21.43 -8.47
N ILE A 10 1.60 21.67 -8.63
CA ILE A 10 2.65 20.64 -8.50
C ILE A 10 2.71 20.16 -7.06
N LYS A 11 2.74 21.07 -6.08
CA LYS A 11 2.80 20.73 -4.67
C LYS A 11 1.54 19.98 -4.21
N GLU A 12 0.36 20.39 -4.65
CA GLU A 12 -0.89 19.67 -4.37
C GLU A 12 -0.92 18.27 -4.98
N LYS A 13 -0.33 18.06 -6.18
CA LYS A 13 -0.18 16.75 -6.79
C LYS A 13 0.83 15.87 -6.04
N ASP A 14 1.93 16.46 -5.61
CA ASP A 14 2.95 15.75 -4.82
C ASP A 14 2.41 15.34 -3.44
N ASP A 15 1.68 16.22 -2.77
CA ASP A 15 1.02 15.92 -1.49
C ASP A 15 -0.11 14.88 -1.66
N ALA A 16 -0.86 14.94 -2.77
CA ALA A 16 -1.89 13.95 -3.07
C ALA A 16 -1.35 12.54 -3.32
N ASN A 17 -0.09 12.42 -3.74
CA ASN A 17 0.61 11.16 -3.99
C ASN A 17 1.45 10.69 -2.81
N LYS A 18 1.57 11.50 -1.76
CA LYS A 18 2.33 11.13 -0.56
C LYS A 18 1.66 9.94 0.11
N THR A 19 2.43 8.87 0.24
CA THR A 19 1.95 7.66 0.91
C THR A 19 1.93 7.83 2.41
N TYR A 20 0.93 7.25 3.03
CA TYR A 20 0.74 7.17 4.46
C TYR A 20 0.49 5.72 4.85
N ILE A 21 1.16 5.26 5.90
CA ILE A 21 1.04 3.90 6.39
C ILE A 21 0.31 3.95 7.73
N ALA A 22 -0.76 3.17 7.84
CA ALA A 22 -1.52 3.03 9.07
C ALA A 22 -1.92 1.57 9.30
N ALA A 23 -2.00 1.18 10.54
CA ALA A 23 -2.54 -0.13 10.91
C ALA A 23 -3.96 0.03 11.44
N PHE A 24 -4.82 -0.92 11.05
CA PHE A 24 -6.23 -0.96 11.44
C PHE A 24 -6.58 -2.34 11.97
N GLN A 25 -7.46 -2.36 12.97
CA GLN A 25 -8.11 -3.59 13.38
C GLN A 25 -9.50 -3.66 12.76
N VAL A 26 -9.82 -4.77 12.11
CA VAL A 26 -11.09 -4.96 11.42
C VAL A 26 -12.21 -5.16 12.43
N HIS A 27 -13.09 -4.16 12.54
CA HIS A 27 -14.26 -4.16 13.42
C HIS A 27 -15.57 -3.82 12.71
N ASN A 28 -15.51 -3.42 11.43
CA ASN A 28 -16.69 -3.07 10.67
C ASN A 28 -17.41 -4.33 10.15
N PRO A 29 -18.61 -4.66 10.65
CA PRO A 29 -19.34 -5.85 10.20
C PRO A 29 -19.69 -5.86 8.72
N ALA A 30 -19.77 -4.67 8.09
CA ALA A 30 -20.10 -4.54 6.66
C ALA A 30 -19.05 -5.16 5.74
N ILE A 31 -17.81 -5.36 6.22
CA ILE A 31 -16.72 -5.95 5.43
C ILE A 31 -16.35 -7.37 5.89
N PHE A 32 -16.99 -7.90 6.93
CA PHE A 32 -16.72 -9.27 7.34
C PHE A 32 -17.08 -10.26 6.22
N ASN A 33 -16.22 -11.25 6.04
CA ASN A 33 -16.35 -12.29 5.03
C ASN A 33 -16.39 -11.78 3.58
N LYS A 34 -15.95 -10.54 3.34
CA LYS A 34 -15.76 -10.00 1.98
C LYS A 34 -14.30 -10.08 1.57
N SER A 35 -14.06 -10.29 0.29
CA SER A 35 -12.71 -10.28 -0.26
C SER A 35 -12.16 -8.85 -0.33
N ILE A 36 -10.84 -8.73 -0.26
CA ILE A 36 -10.16 -7.42 -0.37
C ILE A 36 -10.53 -6.72 -1.68
N LYS A 37 -10.63 -7.47 -2.80
CA LYS A 37 -11.03 -6.91 -4.10
C LYS A 37 -12.44 -6.33 -4.07
N ASP A 38 -13.40 -7.02 -3.43
CA ASP A 38 -14.78 -6.54 -3.35
C ASP A 38 -14.86 -5.26 -2.50
N ILE A 39 -14.12 -5.23 -1.38
CA ILE A 39 -14.04 -4.04 -0.53
C ILE A 39 -13.41 -2.88 -1.30
N ALA A 40 -12.32 -3.12 -2.04
CA ALA A 40 -11.64 -2.09 -2.82
C ALA A 40 -12.50 -1.55 -3.98
N HIS A 41 -13.34 -2.38 -4.59
CA HIS A 41 -14.27 -1.94 -5.64
C HIS A 41 -15.42 -1.08 -5.10
N LEU A 42 -15.87 -1.36 -3.89
CA LEU A 42 -17.00 -0.64 -3.28
C LEU A 42 -16.56 0.62 -2.55
N SER A 43 -15.27 0.78 -2.30
CA SER A 43 -14.75 1.86 -1.49
C SER A 43 -14.04 2.93 -2.31
N TYR A 44 -14.24 4.15 -1.91
CA TYR A 44 -13.36 5.28 -2.11
C TYR A 44 -12.98 5.75 -0.71
N PRO A 45 -11.77 5.69 -0.30
CA PRO A 45 -10.50 5.93 -0.98
C PRO A 45 -9.76 4.66 -1.48
N LYS A 46 -8.69 4.88 -2.26
CA LYS A 46 -7.80 3.82 -2.70
C LYS A 46 -6.84 3.42 -1.59
N PHE A 47 -6.61 2.12 -1.46
CA PHE A 47 -5.69 1.58 -0.47
C PHE A 47 -5.01 0.30 -0.97
N VAL A 48 -3.91 -0.05 -0.33
CA VAL A 48 -3.23 -1.34 -0.49
C VAL A 48 -3.02 -1.95 0.89
N ILE A 49 -3.51 -3.16 1.11
CA ILE A 49 -3.19 -3.91 2.33
C ILE A 49 -1.85 -4.59 2.09
N SER A 50 -0.82 -4.11 2.77
CA SER A 50 0.55 -4.62 2.59
C SER A 50 0.85 -5.81 3.50
N ARG A 51 0.21 -5.89 4.66
CA ARG A 51 0.35 -6.96 5.64
C ARG A 51 -0.99 -7.26 6.30
N LEU A 52 -1.23 -8.52 6.59
CA LEU A 52 -2.36 -9.00 7.38
C LEU A 52 -1.84 -9.92 8.48
N TRP A 53 -2.17 -9.60 9.72
CA TRP A 53 -1.94 -10.47 10.88
C TRP A 53 -3.25 -11.12 11.27
N ARG A 54 -3.21 -12.43 11.37
CA ARG A 54 -4.30 -13.29 11.84
C ARG A 54 -3.71 -14.44 12.65
N ASP A 55 -4.26 -14.66 13.83
CA ASP A 55 -3.80 -15.76 14.72
C ASP A 55 -2.30 -15.73 15.02
N GLY A 56 -1.73 -14.53 15.17
CA GLY A 56 -0.31 -14.31 15.44
C GLY A 56 0.63 -14.43 14.23
N HIS A 57 0.11 -14.75 13.04
CA HIS A 57 0.93 -14.88 11.82
C HIS A 57 0.75 -13.70 10.88
N VAL A 58 1.87 -13.21 10.34
CA VAL A 58 1.89 -12.18 9.30
C VAL A 58 1.85 -12.83 7.91
N SER A 59 1.07 -12.25 7.02
CA SER A 59 1.01 -12.65 5.61
C SER A 59 0.83 -11.44 4.70
N ILE A 60 1.17 -11.60 3.42
CA ILE A 60 0.83 -10.65 2.38
C ILE A 60 -0.46 -11.13 1.74
N PRO A 61 -1.58 -10.41 1.95
CA PRO A 61 -2.86 -10.91 1.45
C PRO A 61 -2.96 -10.73 -0.07
N THR A 62 -3.53 -11.72 -0.74
CA THR A 62 -3.98 -11.58 -2.13
C THR A 62 -5.30 -10.83 -2.19
N SER A 63 -5.67 -10.35 -3.38
CA SER A 63 -6.95 -9.64 -3.59
C SER A 63 -8.19 -10.47 -3.25
N ASP A 64 -8.08 -11.80 -3.35
CA ASP A 64 -9.16 -12.74 -3.02
C ASP A 64 -9.24 -13.08 -1.52
N LYS A 65 -8.27 -12.62 -0.73
CA LYS A 65 -8.27 -12.87 0.72
C LYS A 65 -9.51 -12.27 1.35
N VAL A 66 -10.21 -13.09 2.10
CA VAL A 66 -11.42 -12.69 2.84
C VAL A 66 -11.01 -12.13 4.20
N LEU A 67 -11.53 -10.94 4.54
CA LEU A 67 -11.31 -10.31 5.84
C LEU A 67 -12.26 -10.87 6.89
N LYS A 68 -11.77 -10.97 8.11
CA LYS A 68 -12.51 -11.41 9.28
C LYS A 68 -12.46 -10.37 10.39
N GLU A 69 -13.39 -10.43 11.30
CA GLU A 69 -13.33 -9.66 12.53
C GLU A 69 -12.01 -9.91 13.27
N GLY A 70 -11.40 -8.83 13.77
CA GLY A 70 -10.16 -8.90 14.52
C GLY A 70 -8.89 -9.02 13.67
N ASP A 71 -8.99 -9.16 12.34
CA ASP A 71 -7.81 -9.06 11.48
C ASP A 71 -7.10 -7.73 11.71
N ARG A 72 -5.78 -7.76 11.82
CA ARG A 72 -4.95 -6.56 11.87
C ARG A 72 -4.34 -6.33 10.50
N LEU A 73 -4.52 -5.14 9.96
CA LEU A 73 -4.09 -4.77 8.61
C LEU A 73 -3.06 -3.66 8.67
N LEU A 74 -1.96 -3.80 7.94
CA LEU A 74 -1.09 -2.68 7.61
C LEU A 74 -1.47 -2.17 6.23
N VAL A 75 -1.92 -0.94 6.17
CA VAL A 75 -2.52 -0.34 4.99
C VAL A 75 -1.69 0.83 4.50
N ILE A 76 -1.44 0.89 3.21
CA ILE A 76 -0.81 2.01 2.53
C ILE A 76 -1.89 2.75 1.75
N THR A 77 -1.98 4.04 1.96
CA THR A 77 -2.97 4.92 1.33
C THR A 77 -2.41 6.33 1.11
N ALA A 78 -3.20 7.25 0.59
CA ALA A 78 -2.86 8.67 0.65
C ALA A 78 -3.18 9.24 2.05
N GLU A 79 -2.36 10.16 2.55
CA GLU A 79 -2.52 10.70 3.91
C GLU A 79 -3.91 11.29 4.14
N LYS A 80 -4.45 12.00 3.16
CA LYS A 80 -5.81 12.59 3.19
C LYS A 80 -6.92 11.56 3.34
N ASP A 81 -6.67 10.30 2.97
CA ASP A 81 -7.67 9.23 2.91
C ASP A 81 -7.67 8.37 4.19
N ALA A 82 -6.67 8.52 5.07
CA ALA A 82 -6.51 7.68 6.26
C ALA A 82 -7.74 7.69 7.18
N LEU A 83 -8.34 8.86 7.38
CA LEU A 83 -9.54 8.98 8.23
C LEU A 83 -10.74 8.20 7.65
N ALA A 84 -10.93 8.23 6.33
CA ALA A 84 -12.00 7.48 5.68
C ALA A 84 -11.80 5.96 5.82
N LEU A 85 -10.56 5.50 5.89
CA LEU A 85 -10.25 4.09 6.13
C LEU A 85 -10.56 3.65 7.56
N THR A 86 -10.56 4.56 8.53
CA THR A 86 -11.02 4.26 9.89
C THR A 86 -12.50 3.89 9.89
N VAL A 87 -13.31 4.57 9.08
CA VAL A 87 -14.74 4.23 8.91
C VAL A 87 -14.90 2.88 8.18
N LEU A 88 -14.05 2.61 7.19
CA LEU A 88 -14.13 1.38 6.40
C LEU A 88 -13.71 0.14 7.20
N PHE A 89 -12.56 0.18 7.83
CA PHE A 89 -11.98 -0.99 8.50
C PHE A 89 -12.36 -1.10 9.97
N GLY A 90 -12.25 0.01 10.70
CA GLY A 90 -12.43 0.07 12.12
C GLY A 90 -11.37 0.94 12.80
N GLU A 91 -10.95 0.56 14.00
CA GLU A 91 -10.03 1.35 14.80
C GLU A 91 -8.63 1.40 14.19
N GLN A 92 -8.08 2.62 14.04
CA GLN A 92 -6.71 2.83 13.67
C GLN A 92 -5.82 2.71 14.91
N GLU A 93 -4.71 2.00 14.79
CA GLU A 93 -3.71 1.90 15.85
C GLU A 93 -2.95 3.23 16.01
N ASN A 94 -2.55 3.53 17.26
CA ASN A 94 -1.80 4.75 17.58
C ASN A 94 -0.31 4.70 17.17
N THR A 95 0.16 3.56 16.66
CA THR A 95 1.55 3.43 16.19
C THR A 95 1.79 4.30 14.98
N ASP A 96 2.80 5.14 15.03
CA ASP A 96 3.25 5.92 13.88
C ASP A 96 4.14 5.06 12.99
N TRP A 97 3.55 4.53 11.92
CA TRP A 97 4.20 3.69 10.93
C TRP A 97 5.01 4.47 9.88
N ASN A 98 5.02 5.80 9.96
CA ASN A 98 5.67 6.68 8.97
C ASN A 98 7.04 7.17 9.43
N LYS A 99 7.52 6.72 10.59
CA LYS A 99 8.85 7.02 11.10
C LYS A 99 9.93 6.34 10.27
N GLU A 100 11.08 7.00 10.16
CA GLU A 100 12.23 6.47 9.41
C GLU A 100 12.89 5.26 10.10
N ASP A 101 12.74 5.13 11.43
CA ASP A 101 13.37 4.12 12.28
C ASP A 101 12.55 2.84 12.47
N ILE A 102 11.47 2.66 11.69
CA ILE A 102 10.69 1.42 11.71
C ILE A 102 11.56 0.23 11.29
N ASP A 103 11.69 -0.75 12.18
CA ASP A 103 12.38 -2.00 11.86
C ASP A 103 11.49 -2.95 11.06
N TRP A 104 11.50 -2.74 9.74
CA TRP A 104 10.73 -3.57 8.81
C TRP A 104 11.21 -5.02 8.78
N ASN A 105 12.47 -5.29 9.10
CA ASN A 105 13.00 -6.65 9.13
C ASN A 105 12.40 -7.44 10.30
N ALA A 106 12.22 -6.80 11.45
CA ALA A 106 11.55 -7.42 12.58
C ALA A 106 10.07 -7.68 12.30
N ILE A 107 9.39 -6.73 11.63
CA ILE A 107 7.98 -6.85 11.25
C ILE A 107 7.79 -7.96 10.22
N ASP A 108 8.70 -8.05 9.25
CA ASP A 108 8.68 -9.00 8.14
C ASP A 108 9.51 -10.26 8.45
N SER A 109 9.73 -10.60 9.72
CA SER A 109 10.58 -11.72 10.12
C SER A 109 10.20 -13.07 9.50
N GLU A 110 8.94 -13.25 9.14
CA GLU A 110 8.43 -14.43 8.44
C GLU A 110 8.42 -14.25 6.90
N LEU A 111 8.88 -13.10 6.40
CA LEU A 111 8.82 -12.73 4.98
C LEU A 111 10.22 -12.37 4.48
N VAL A 112 10.52 -12.77 3.25
CA VAL A 112 11.77 -12.38 2.59
C VAL A 112 11.55 -11.10 1.79
N SER A 113 12.30 -10.04 2.09
CA SER A 113 12.22 -8.76 1.42
C SER A 113 13.48 -8.47 0.60
N GLN A 114 13.32 -8.01 -0.63
CA GLN A 114 14.41 -7.62 -1.52
C GLN A 114 14.15 -6.25 -2.15
N ARG A 115 15.23 -5.51 -2.37
CA ARG A 115 15.19 -4.26 -3.13
C ARG A 115 15.65 -4.51 -4.54
N ILE A 116 14.86 -4.09 -5.50
CA ILE A 116 15.18 -4.20 -6.93
C ILE A 116 15.01 -2.86 -7.62
N VAL A 117 15.69 -2.70 -8.76
CA VAL A 117 15.56 -1.51 -9.63
C VAL A 117 14.97 -1.96 -10.95
N VAL A 118 14.01 -1.20 -11.45
CA VAL A 118 13.44 -1.41 -12.79
C VAL A 118 14.45 -0.99 -13.84
N THR A 119 15.10 -1.96 -14.46
CA THR A 119 16.12 -1.76 -15.50
C THR A 119 15.72 -2.28 -16.87
N ARG A 120 14.67 -3.11 -16.93
CA ARG A 120 14.19 -3.68 -18.18
C ARG A 120 13.27 -2.71 -18.91
N PRO A 121 13.59 -2.28 -20.15
CA PRO A 121 12.75 -1.36 -20.92
C PRO A 121 11.33 -1.85 -21.13
N GLU A 122 11.12 -3.17 -21.18
CA GLU A 122 9.81 -3.80 -21.39
C GLU A 122 8.83 -3.54 -20.23
N LEU A 123 9.36 -3.22 -19.04
CA LEU A 123 8.55 -2.89 -17.87
C LEU A 123 8.16 -1.42 -17.80
N ASN A 124 8.85 -0.56 -18.57
CA ASN A 124 8.53 0.86 -18.61
C ASN A 124 7.14 1.08 -19.20
N GLY A 125 6.30 1.81 -18.52
CA GLY A 125 4.94 2.09 -18.94
C GLY A 125 3.92 0.98 -18.63
N LYS A 126 4.32 -0.14 -18.01
CA LYS A 126 3.40 -1.20 -17.60
C LYS A 126 2.81 -0.95 -16.22
N LYS A 127 1.53 -1.25 -16.06
CA LYS A 127 0.85 -1.20 -14.77
C LYS A 127 1.26 -2.37 -13.90
N LEU A 128 1.43 -2.15 -12.58
CA LEU A 128 1.75 -3.21 -11.62
C LEU A 128 0.75 -4.37 -11.67
N GLY A 129 -0.55 -4.07 -11.76
CA GLY A 129 -1.58 -5.10 -11.83
C GLY A 129 -1.49 -6.00 -13.05
N ALA A 130 -0.97 -5.50 -14.17
CA ALA A 130 -0.78 -6.27 -15.39
C ALA A 130 0.31 -7.35 -15.27
N LEU A 131 1.26 -7.18 -14.34
CA LEU A 131 2.34 -8.13 -14.11
C LEU A 131 1.90 -9.35 -13.31
N ARG A 132 0.78 -9.30 -12.60
CA ARG A 132 0.19 -10.38 -11.79
C ARG A 132 1.20 -11.09 -10.87
N LEU A 133 2.12 -10.34 -10.28
CA LEU A 133 3.25 -10.88 -9.52
C LEU A 133 2.81 -11.74 -8.32
N ARG A 134 1.73 -11.33 -7.63
CA ARG A 134 1.17 -12.10 -6.52
C ARG A 134 0.65 -13.47 -6.96
N ASN A 135 -0.09 -13.51 -8.07
CA ASN A 135 -0.76 -14.72 -8.52
C ASN A 135 0.22 -15.70 -9.17
N HIS A 136 1.21 -15.19 -9.92
CA HIS A 136 2.15 -16.05 -10.65
C HIS A 136 3.37 -16.46 -9.84
N TYR A 137 3.85 -15.58 -8.94
CA TYR A 137 5.15 -15.77 -8.26
C TYR A 137 5.06 -15.64 -6.74
N GLY A 138 3.89 -15.35 -6.18
CA GLY A 138 3.75 -15.08 -4.74
C GLY A 138 4.50 -13.83 -4.28
N ILE A 139 4.84 -12.92 -5.21
CA ILE A 139 5.61 -11.71 -4.93
C ILE A 139 4.67 -10.52 -4.80
N ASN A 140 4.88 -9.75 -3.75
CA ASN A 140 4.21 -8.47 -3.57
C ASN A 140 5.20 -7.31 -3.65
N ILE A 141 4.79 -6.24 -4.32
CA ILE A 141 5.51 -4.97 -4.27
C ILE A 141 4.95 -4.19 -3.09
N SER A 142 5.78 -4.03 -2.05
CA SER A 142 5.37 -3.36 -0.82
C SER A 142 5.65 -1.85 -0.86
N ARG A 143 6.66 -1.42 -1.62
CA ARG A 143 7.04 -0.01 -1.77
C ARG A 143 7.59 0.25 -3.15
N VAL A 144 7.29 1.43 -3.68
CA VAL A 144 7.88 1.97 -4.92
C VAL A 144 8.47 3.34 -4.61
N TYR A 145 9.73 3.54 -4.99
CA TYR A 145 10.39 4.84 -4.88
C TYR A 145 10.77 5.33 -6.26
N ARG A 146 10.38 6.57 -6.55
CA ARG A 146 10.71 7.28 -7.77
C ARG A 146 11.28 8.63 -7.42
N SER A 147 12.54 8.87 -7.81
CA SER A 147 13.21 10.15 -7.50
C SER A 147 13.14 10.54 -6.02
N GLY A 148 13.30 9.55 -5.12
CA GLY A 148 13.26 9.75 -3.67
C GLY A 148 11.87 9.86 -3.05
N VAL A 149 10.80 9.80 -3.84
CA VAL A 149 9.41 9.85 -3.37
C VAL A 149 8.82 8.45 -3.31
N GLN A 150 8.21 8.10 -2.20
CA GLN A 150 7.47 6.85 -2.06
C GLN A 150 6.09 6.98 -2.71
N LEU A 151 5.79 6.07 -3.63
CA LEU A 151 4.52 6.00 -4.34
C LEU A 151 3.68 4.83 -3.83
N LEU A 152 2.37 5.00 -3.92
CA LEU A 152 1.42 3.95 -3.58
C LEU A 152 1.46 2.84 -4.64
N ALA A 153 1.83 1.62 -4.23
CA ALA A 153 1.95 0.45 -5.11
C ALA A 153 0.57 -0.16 -5.44
N THR A 154 -0.33 0.64 -6.01
CA THR A 154 -1.63 0.17 -6.48
C THR A 154 -1.50 -0.61 -7.79
N PRO A 155 -2.47 -1.45 -8.15
CA PRO A 155 -2.49 -2.14 -9.45
C PRO A 155 -2.42 -1.18 -10.64
N GLY A 156 -2.93 0.03 -10.50
CA GLY A 156 -2.93 1.07 -11.54
C GLY A 156 -1.62 1.86 -11.66
N LEU A 157 -0.68 1.69 -10.73
CA LEU A 157 0.60 2.39 -10.80
C LEU A 157 1.39 1.93 -12.03
N VAL A 158 1.80 2.89 -12.84
CA VAL A 158 2.62 2.65 -14.03
C VAL A 158 4.09 2.66 -13.64
N LEU A 159 4.82 1.58 -13.89
CA LEU A 159 6.27 1.49 -13.68
C LEU A 159 7.05 2.36 -14.67
N GLN A 160 8.16 2.90 -14.19
CA GLN A 160 9.15 3.63 -15.00
C GLN A 160 10.54 3.07 -14.76
N LEU A 161 11.41 3.17 -15.79
CA LEU A 161 12.82 2.85 -15.63
C LEU A 161 13.42 3.67 -14.48
N GLY A 162 14.24 3.02 -13.67
CA GLY A 162 14.87 3.62 -12.50
C GLY A 162 14.03 3.58 -11.23
N ASP A 163 12.76 3.17 -11.29
CA ASP A 163 11.96 2.94 -10.08
C ASP A 163 12.65 1.91 -9.18
N ARG A 164 12.71 2.20 -7.89
CA ARG A 164 13.20 1.27 -6.87
C ARG A 164 12.02 0.62 -6.19
N LEU A 165 12.00 -0.70 -6.22
CA LEU A 165 10.91 -1.50 -5.66
C LEU A 165 11.41 -2.26 -4.45
N THR A 166 10.61 -2.32 -3.39
CA THR A 166 10.75 -3.32 -2.34
C THR A 166 9.74 -4.41 -2.61
N VAL A 167 10.23 -5.61 -2.85
CA VAL A 167 9.42 -6.82 -3.11
C VAL A 167 9.49 -7.76 -1.91
N VAL A 168 8.42 -8.49 -1.65
CA VAL A 168 8.26 -9.41 -0.53
C VAL A 168 7.57 -10.68 -0.99
#